data_19cfac0bb2eeaa450ecb0f05bfca8336
#
_entry.id   19cfac0bb2eeaa450ecb0f05bfca8336
#
_cell.length_a   1.000
_cell.length_b   1.000
_cell.length_c   1.000
_cell.angle_alpha   90.00
_cell.angle_beta   90.00
_cell.angle_gamma   90.00
#
_symmetry.space_group_name_H-M   'P 1'
#
loop_
_entity.id
_entity.type
_entity.pdbx_description
1 polymer ?
#
loop_
_entity_poly.entity_id
_entity_poly.type
_entity_poly.pdbx_seq_one_letter_code
_entity_poly.pdbx_strand_id
1 'polypeptide(L)' 'MYKSRLKFMREDKNLSQSELAEKSGVSLRTIQAYEQGYKDINKAQVVAVLQLAEALECDVYEIINPRV' A
#
# COMPACT_ATOMS: atom_id res chain seq x y z
N MET A 1 6.32 -7.98 15.42
CA MET A 1 5.05 -7.38 14.96
C MET A 1 5.24 -6.79 13.58
N TYR A 2 4.34 -7.10 12.69
CA TYR A 2 4.41 -6.59 11.33
C TYR A 2 4.00 -5.12 11.27
N LYS A 3 4.82 -4.31 10.62
CA LYS A 3 4.52 -2.89 10.43
C LYS A 3 4.44 -2.60 8.95
N SER A 4 3.26 -2.19 8.51
CA SER A 4 3.03 -1.91 7.11
C SER A 4 3.28 -0.44 6.80
N ARG A 5 4.22 -0.18 5.91
CA ARG A 5 4.46 1.18 5.41
C ARG A 5 3.24 1.68 4.64
N LEU A 6 2.60 0.77 3.90
CA LEU A 6 1.40 1.13 3.16
C LEU A 6 0.31 1.64 4.10
N LYS A 7 0.09 0.94 5.19
CA LYS A 7 -0.91 1.35 6.17
C LYS A 7 -0.56 2.70 6.78
N PHE A 8 0.71 2.89 7.12
CA PHE A 8 1.17 4.14 7.70
C PHE A 8 0.89 5.31 6.75
N MET A 9 1.27 5.16 5.49
CA MET A 9 1.08 6.24 4.52
C MET A 9 -0.40 6.50 4.24
N ARG A 10 -1.19 5.44 4.22
CA ARG A 10 -2.64 5.57 4.02
C ARG A 10 -3.28 6.37 5.16
N GLU A 11 -2.93 6.02 6.38
CA GLU A 11 -3.48 6.71 7.55
C GLU A 11 -2.99 8.15 7.62
N ASP A 12 -1.76 8.39 7.21
CA ASP A 12 -1.22 9.73 7.16
C ASP A 12 -2.02 10.63 6.21
N LYS A 13 -2.61 10.04 5.18
CA LYS A 13 -3.45 10.77 4.22
C LYS A 13 -4.92 10.77 4.62
N ASN A 14 -5.24 10.22 5.79
CA ASN A 14 -6.63 10.14 6.31
C ASN A 14 -7.55 9.38 5.37
N LEU A 15 -7.04 8.31 4.76
CA LEU A 15 -7.82 7.47 3.86
C LEU A 15 -8.17 6.16 4.53
N SER A 16 -9.41 5.71 4.32
CA SER A 16 -9.78 4.35 4.69
C SER A 16 -9.21 3.38 3.65
N GLN A 17 -9.21 2.10 3.99
CA GLN A 17 -8.78 1.08 3.02
C GLN A 17 -9.66 1.11 1.77
N SER A 18 -10.97 1.29 1.96
CA SER A 18 -11.90 1.37 0.83
C SER A 18 -11.63 2.58 -0.05
N GLU A 19 -11.34 3.71 0.58
CA GLU A 19 -11.02 4.93 -0.17
C GLU A 19 -9.74 4.76 -0.98
N LEU A 20 -8.73 4.13 -0.38
CA LEU A 20 -7.49 3.87 -1.12
C LEU A 20 -7.73 2.91 -2.28
N ALA A 21 -8.54 1.88 -2.06
CA ALA A 21 -8.88 0.93 -3.12
C ALA A 21 -9.53 1.66 -4.29
N GLU A 22 -10.47 2.53 -4.00
CA GLU A 22 -11.18 3.30 -5.03
C GLU A 22 -10.23 4.23 -5.78
N LYS A 23 -9.37 4.91 -5.04
CA LYS A 23 -8.44 5.88 -5.63
C LYS A 23 -7.37 5.21 -6.47
N SER A 24 -6.87 4.08 -6.02
CA SER A 24 -5.73 3.43 -6.66
C SER A 24 -6.12 2.44 -7.77
N GLY A 25 -7.35 1.93 -7.71
CA GLY A 25 -7.75 0.86 -8.60
C GLY A 25 -7.26 -0.51 -8.14
N VAL A 26 -6.60 -0.58 -6.99
CA VAL A 26 -6.16 -1.85 -6.40
C VAL A 26 -7.28 -2.35 -5.51
N SER A 27 -7.58 -3.66 -5.57
CA SER A 27 -8.72 -4.19 -4.83
C SER A 27 -8.54 -4.05 -3.32
N LEU A 28 -9.65 -3.88 -2.63
CA LEU A 28 -9.66 -3.76 -1.18
C LEU A 28 -9.00 -4.98 -0.52
N ARG A 29 -9.33 -6.18 -1.04
CA ARG A 29 -8.76 -7.41 -0.50
C ARG A 29 -7.24 -7.42 -0.60
N THR A 30 -6.71 -6.94 -1.72
CA THR A 30 -5.27 -6.88 -1.93
C THR A 30 -4.61 -5.91 -0.95
N ILE A 31 -5.22 -4.74 -0.78
CA ILE A 31 -4.71 -3.75 0.18
C ILE A 31 -4.70 -4.34 1.59
N GLN A 32 -5.79 -5.01 1.98
CA GLN A 32 -5.87 -5.63 3.30
C GLN A 32 -4.78 -6.68 3.48
N ALA A 33 -4.52 -7.49 2.45
CA ALA A 33 -3.50 -8.52 2.52
C ALA A 33 -2.12 -7.92 2.71
N TYR A 34 -1.82 -6.84 2.00
CA TYR A 34 -0.53 -6.15 2.17
C TYR A 34 -0.41 -5.56 3.57
N GLU A 35 -1.46 -4.93 4.07
CA GLU A 35 -1.40 -4.26 5.37
C GLU A 35 -1.30 -5.26 6.52
N GLN A 36 -1.89 -6.43 6.35
CA GLN A 36 -1.86 -7.47 7.39
C GLN A 36 -0.64 -8.39 7.27
N GLY A 37 0.12 -8.25 6.20
CA GLY A 37 1.32 -9.05 6.00
C GLY A 37 1.08 -10.40 5.36
N TYR A 38 -0.14 -10.67 4.87
CA TYR A 38 -0.42 -11.92 4.18
C TYR A 38 0.20 -11.96 2.79
N LYS A 39 0.42 -10.81 2.18
CA LYS A 39 1.15 -10.69 0.93
C LYS A 39 2.30 -9.73 1.13
N ASP A 40 3.43 -10.05 0.51
CA ASP A 40 4.62 -9.22 0.60
C ASP A 40 4.56 -8.16 -0.50
N ILE A 41 4.37 -6.91 -0.10
CA ILE A 41 4.28 -5.82 -1.07
C ILE A 41 5.59 -5.66 -1.87
N ASN A 42 6.71 -6.11 -1.31
CA ASN A 42 7.98 -6.06 -2.04
C ASN A 42 7.99 -6.99 -3.25
N LYS A 43 7.08 -7.95 -3.27
CA LYS A 43 6.94 -8.89 -4.39
C LYS A 43 5.74 -8.58 -5.26
N ALA A 44 5.08 -7.46 -5.02
CA ALA A 44 3.92 -7.07 -5.79
C ALA A 44 4.31 -6.69 -7.21
N GLN A 45 3.35 -6.76 -8.12
CA GLN A 45 3.58 -6.28 -9.47
C GLN A 45 3.85 -4.79 -9.44
N VAL A 46 4.78 -4.36 -10.29
CA VAL A 46 5.19 -2.95 -10.32
C VAL A 46 3.99 -2.03 -10.53
N VAL A 47 3.07 -2.41 -11.42
CA VAL A 47 1.91 -1.57 -11.72
C VAL A 47 1.06 -1.32 -10.48
N ALA A 48 0.84 -2.36 -9.67
CA ALA A 48 0.04 -2.23 -8.45
C ALA A 48 0.72 -1.28 -7.46
N VAL A 49 2.02 -1.41 -7.30
CA VAL A 49 2.76 -0.56 -6.38
C VAL A 49 2.73 0.89 -6.85
N LEU A 50 2.90 1.12 -8.15
CA LEU A 50 2.85 2.46 -8.71
C LEU A 50 1.47 3.09 -8.53
N GLN A 51 0.41 2.30 -8.72
CA GLN A 51 -0.95 2.80 -8.53
C GLN A 51 -1.20 3.22 -7.10
N LEU A 52 -0.71 2.44 -6.14
CA LEU A 52 -0.85 2.77 -4.73
C LEU A 52 -0.06 4.04 -4.39
N ALA A 53 1.17 4.12 -4.86
CA ALA A 53 2.01 5.28 -4.59
C ALA A 53 1.40 6.55 -5.17
N GLU A 54 0.85 6.46 -6.38
CA GLU A 54 0.21 7.59 -7.02
C GLU A 54 -1.02 8.04 -6.24
N ALA A 55 -1.85 7.09 -5.80
CA ALA A 55 -3.04 7.40 -5.02
C ALA A 55 -2.68 8.07 -3.70
N LEU A 56 -1.55 7.69 -3.11
CA LEU A 56 -1.08 8.24 -1.85
C LEU A 56 -0.20 9.47 -2.05
N GLU A 57 0.08 9.83 -3.29
CA GLU A 57 0.94 10.97 -3.63
C GLU A 57 2.30 10.88 -2.93
N CYS A 58 2.88 9.69 -2.97
CA CYS A 58 4.16 9.46 -2.33
C CYS A 58 5.06 8.62 -3.24
N ASP A 59 6.31 8.49 -2.83
CA ASP A 59 7.29 7.70 -3.54
C ASP A 59 7.04 6.22 -3.29
N VAL A 60 7.31 5.39 -4.27
CA VAL A 60 7.20 3.92 -4.14
C VAL A 60 7.98 3.43 -2.92
N TYR A 61 9.16 4.00 -2.67
CA TYR A 61 9.98 3.59 -1.53
C TYR A 61 9.31 3.81 -0.20
N GLU A 62 8.30 4.66 -0.14
CA GLU A 62 7.63 4.94 1.12
C GLU A 62 6.59 3.91 1.49
N ILE A 63 6.18 3.08 0.54
CA ILE A 63 5.16 2.07 0.80
C ILE A 63 5.68 0.64 0.73
N ILE A 64 6.82 0.40 0.11
CA ILE A 64 7.44 -0.91 0.17
C ILE A 64 8.22 -1.02 1.47
N ASN A 65 8.61 -2.25 1.83
CA ASN A 65 9.37 -2.48 3.06
C ASN A 65 10.80 -2.83 2.68
N PRO A 66 11.63 -1.80 2.41
CA PRO A 66 12.98 -2.07 1.93
C PRO A 66 13.77 -2.83 2.98
N ARG A 67 14.54 -3.78 2.52
CA ARG A 67 15.46 -4.49 3.39
C ARG A 67 16.74 -3.69 3.46
N VAL A 68 17.17 -3.48 4.65
CA VAL A 68 18.39 -2.72 4.88
C VAL A 68 19.53 -3.69 5.10
#